data_0a6d272614a73ff38aa77685ad106f57
#
_entry.id   0a6d272614a73ff38aa77685ad106f57
#
_cell.length_a   1.000
_cell.length_b   1.000
_cell.length_c   1.000
_cell.angle_alpha   90.00
_cell.angle_beta   90.00
_cell.angle_gamma   90.00
#
_symmetry.space_group_name_H-M   'P 1'
#
loop_
_entity.id
_entity.type
_entity.pdbx_description
1 polymer ?
#
loop_
_entity_poly.entity_id
_entity_poly.type
_entity_poly.pdbx_seq_one_letter_code
_entity_poly.pdbx_strand_id
1 'polypeptide(L)'
;MSITAQALSYIRGISPYVPGKPITQLAREMGLPVEKIVKLASNENPLGMSPKARSAVEKAMAGLERYPDQFELIARLAERLGVAQEQVVLGNGSNDVLDLAARVFLAPGRSAVFSQHAFAVYPLATLSTGAECLVAPAKHYGHDLDAMRAAIRPDTRIVWIANPNNPTGNFLPYAEVRRFLAAVPADVAIVLDEAYNEYLPPAERADTVAWIKDFPNLIVTRSFSKIYGLAGLRIGYAVAAPEVADLLNRVRQPFNVNNLAIAAACAALDDHLFVAESYKLNQAGMAQLVAGLKRLGLEHIPSHGNFVTFAVKDGAAVNQKLLKQGVIVRPIGGYGLPNHLRVTIGLETENARFLEALEQSL
;
A
#
# COMPACT_ATOMS: atom_id res chain seq x y z
N MET A 1 33.38 4.10 22.89
CA MET A 1 32.04 3.58 22.53
C MET A 1 31.87 3.74 21.01
N SER A 2 31.32 2.75 20.30
CA SER A 2 31.13 2.85 18.85
C SER A 2 29.97 3.83 18.53
N ILE A 3 29.96 4.44 17.36
CA ILE A 3 28.89 5.33 16.92
C ILE A 3 27.52 4.63 16.93
N THR A 4 27.49 3.32 16.65
CA THR A 4 26.27 2.52 16.69
C THR A 4 25.65 2.45 18.08
N ALA A 5 26.46 2.54 19.15
CA ALA A 5 25.96 2.58 20.52
C ALA A 5 25.24 3.92 20.86
N GLN A 6 25.50 4.98 20.08
CA GLN A 6 24.84 6.28 20.25
C GLN A 6 23.49 6.34 19.50
N ALA A 7 23.20 5.39 18.62
CA ALA A 7 21.88 5.32 17.99
C ALA A 7 20.79 5.07 19.04
N LEU A 8 19.63 5.68 18.82
CA LEU A 8 18.47 5.52 19.70
C LEU A 8 18.11 4.04 19.87
N SER A 9 17.84 3.62 21.09
CA SER A 9 17.64 2.20 21.43
C SER A 9 16.51 1.56 20.64
N TYR A 10 15.41 2.28 20.44
CA TYR A 10 14.26 1.82 19.68
C TYR A 10 14.58 1.66 18.17
N ILE A 11 15.47 2.49 17.60
CA ILE A 11 15.92 2.34 16.21
C ILE A 11 16.75 1.08 16.02
N ARG A 12 17.61 0.76 16.99
CA ARG A 12 18.46 -0.46 16.93
C ARG A 12 17.66 -1.75 16.96
N GLY A 13 16.43 -1.72 17.50
CA GLY A 13 15.52 -2.87 17.56
C GLY A 13 14.70 -3.10 16.27
N ILE A 14 14.72 -2.16 15.31
CA ILE A 14 13.93 -2.27 14.07
C ILE A 14 14.63 -3.17 13.07
N SER A 15 13.94 -4.21 12.58
CA SER A 15 14.41 -4.98 11.43
C SER A 15 14.11 -4.21 10.14
N PRO A 16 15.09 -4.04 9.23
CA PRO A 16 14.85 -3.38 7.96
C PRO A 16 13.78 -4.08 7.13
N TYR A 17 12.97 -3.29 6.40
CA TYR A 17 12.03 -3.86 5.44
C TYR A 17 12.76 -4.63 4.35
N VAL A 18 12.37 -5.90 4.14
CA VAL A 18 12.92 -6.74 3.09
C VAL A 18 11.99 -6.65 1.86
N PRO A 19 12.43 -6.01 0.76
CA PRO A 19 11.63 -5.94 -0.46
C PRO A 19 11.50 -7.31 -1.14
N GLY A 20 10.58 -7.42 -2.11
CA GLY A 20 10.54 -8.59 -2.99
C GLY A 20 11.84 -8.75 -3.78
N LYS A 21 12.23 -10.02 -4.05
CA LYS A 21 13.49 -10.29 -4.77
C LYS A 21 13.53 -9.55 -6.12
N PRO A 22 14.62 -8.81 -6.44
CA PRO A 22 14.77 -8.16 -7.74
C PRO A 22 14.93 -9.19 -8.88
N ILE A 23 14.38 -8.88 -10.05
CA ILE A 23 14.48 -9.76 -11.25
C ILE A 23 15.95 -10.03 -11.61
N THR A 24 16.77 -8.96 -11.65
CA THR A 24 18.20 -9.04 -11.99
C THR A 24 19.01 -9.87 -11.00
N GLN A 25 18.64 -9.83 -9.71
CA GLN A 25 19.26 -10.67 -8.70
C GLN A 25 18.92 -12.14 -8.92
N LEU A 26 17.63 -12.47 -9.13
CA LEU A 26 17.21 -13.85 -9.39
C LEU A 26 17.87 -14.39 -10.68
N ALA A 27 17.90 -13.59 -11.74
CA ALA A 27 18.54 -13.95 -13.00
C ALA A 27 20.01 -14.38 -12.80
N ARG A 28 20.78 -13.63 -12.02
CA ARG A 28 22.19 -13.94 -11.70
C ARG A 28 22.33 -15.19 -10.82
N GLU A 29 21.49 -15.32 -9.78
CA GLU A 29 21.56 -16.44 -8.83
C GLU A 29 21.20 -17.78 -9.49
N MET A 30 20.25 -17.77 -10.43
CA MET A 30 19.69 -18.99 -11.03
C MET A 30 20.19 -19.23 -12.45
N GLY A 31 20.99 -18.32 -13.04
CA GLY A 31 21.43 -18.44 -14.43
C GLY A 31 20.29 -18.35 -15.44
N LEU A 32 19.20 -17.63 -15.10
CA LEU A 32 18.03 -17.51 -15.96
C LEU A 32 18.08 -16.23 -16.79
N PRO A 33 17.60 -16.25 -18.05
CA PRO A 33 17.38 -15.03 -18.82
C PRO A 33 16.31 -14.16 -18.14
N VAL A 34 16.55 -12.83 -18.10
CA VAL A 34 15.65 -11.86 -17.44
C VAL A 34 14.21 -11.93 -18.00
N GLU A 35 14.08 -12.11 -19.30
CA GLU A 35 12.82 -12.20 -20.02
C GLU A 35 11.99 -13.47 -19.70
N LYS A 36 12.61 -14.47 -19.09
CA LYS A 36 11.92 -15.69 -18.60
C LYS A 36 11.45 -15.59 -17.16
N ILE A 37 11.75 -14.48 -16.48
CA ILE A 37 11.36 -14.26 -15.09
C ILE A 37 10.07 -13.48 -15.02
N VAL A 38 9.09 -14.04 -14.31
CA VAL A 38 7.81 -13.37 -14.02
C VAL A 38 7.82 -12.90 -12.56
N LYS A 39 7.61 -11.59 -12.34
CA LYS A 39 7.58 -10.99 -10.99
C LYS A 39 6.17 -10.57 -10.60
N LEU A 40 5.56 -11.32 -9.71
CA LEU A 40 4.22 -11.09 -9.17
C LEU A 40 4.25 -10.86 -7.65
N ALA A 41 5.20 -10.04 -7.17
CA ALA A 41 5.51 -9.91 -5.74
C ALA A 41 5.14 -8.55 -5.12
N SER A 42 4.94 -7.49 -5.92
CA SER A 42 4.93 -6.11 -5.41
C SER A 42 3.62 -5.35 -5.68
N ASN A 43 2.58 -6.04 -6.15
CA ASN A 43 1.27 -5.46 -6.45
C ASN A 43 1.38 -4.30 -7.46
N GLU A 44 2.28 -4.47 -8.44
CA GLU A 44 2.48 -3.54 -9.55
C GLU A 44 1.36 -3.73 -10.58
N ASN A 45 1.06 -2.71 -11.41
CA ASN A 45 0.10 -2.84 -12.50
C ASN A 45 0.78 -3.54 -13.70
N PRO A 46 0.28 -4.69 -14.17
CA PRO A 46 0.91 -5.40 -15.29
C PRO A 46 0.81 -4.68 -16.64
N LEU A 47 -0.11 -3.71 -16.80
CA LEU A 47 -0.16 -2.84 -17.97
C LEU A 47 0.95 -1.77 -17.95
N GLY A 48 1.65 -1.60 -16.82
CA GLY A 48 2.64 -0.55 -16.65
C GLY A 48 2.01 0.84 -16.53
N MET A 49 2.70 1.85 -17.04
CA MET A 49 2.26 3.26 -17.06
C MET A 49 1.40 3.54 -18.28
N SER A 50 0.33 4.32 -18.13
CA SER A 50 -0.52 4.72 -19.26
C SER A 50 0.26 5.50 -20.34
N PRO A 51 -0.15 5.43 -21.62
CA PRO A 51 0.47 6.21 -22.68
C PRO A 51 0.46 7.73 -22.42
N LYS A 52 -0.63 8.26 -21.84
CA LYS A 52 -0.72 9.69 -21.47
C LYS A 52 0.31 10.06 -20.39
N ALA A 53 0.41 9.24 -19.33
CA ALA A 53 1.37 9.46 -18.27
C ALA A 53 2.82 9.35 -18.80
N ARG A 54 3.11 8.38 -19.68
CA ARG A 54 4.40 8.22 -20.32
C ARG A 54 4.79 9.46 -21.12
N SER A 55 3.90 9.96 -21.99
CA SER A 55 4.14 11.18 -22.77
C SER A 55 4.36 12.41 -21.88
N ALA A 56 3.64 12.50 -20.75
CA ALA A 56 3.84 13.59 -19.79
C ALA A 56 5.23 13.52 -19.12
N VAL A 57 5.70 12.32 -18.76
CA VAL A 57 7.06 12.10 -18.23
C VAL A 57 8.11 12.53 -19.23
N GLU A 58 8.00 12.08 -20.49
CA GLU A 58 8.95 12.42 -21.55
C GLU A 58 9.07 13.93 -21.76
N LYS A 59 7.95 14.64 -21.74
CA LYS A 59 7.93 16.12 -21.82
C LYS A 59 8.56 16.78 -20.61
N ALA A 60 8.30 16.26 -19.42
CA ALA A 60 8.80 16.83 -18.16
C ALA A 60 10.34 16.63 -17.98
N MET A 61 10.96 15.72 -18.73
CA MET A 61 12.42 15.55 -18.69
C MET A 61 13.19 16.81 -19.11
N ALA A 62 12.58 17.70 -19.89
CA ALA A 62 13.23 18.93 -20.36
C ALA A 62 13.35 20.04 -19.28
N GLY A 63 12.80 19.84 -18.07
CA GLY A 63 12.78 20.84 -17.00
C GLY A 63 13.37 20.35 -15.68
N LEU A 64 14.19 19.29 -15.70
CA LEU A 64 14.70 18.64 -14.48
C LEU A 64 15.76 19.48 -13.73
N GLU A 65 16.27 20.55 -14.32
CA GLU A 65 17.18 21.49 -13.65
C GLU A 65 16.46 22.38 -12.61
N ARG A 66 15.12 22.34 -12.58
CA ARG A 66 14.30 23.13 -11.63
C ARG A 66 13.71 22.26 -10.54
N TYR A 67 13.57 22.81 -9.36
CA TYR A 67 12.83 22.17 -8.27
C TYR A 67 11.35 21.92 -8.66
N PRO A 68 10.73 20.86 -8.13
CA PRO A 68 9.34 20.52 -8.41
C PRO A 68 8.36 21.62 -7.96
N ASP A 69 7.36 21.89 -8.80
CA ASP A 69 6.18 22.66 -8.46
C ASP A 69 4.97 21.72 -8.31
N GLN A 70 4.41 21.71 -7.12
CA GLN A 70 3.30 20.80 -6.75
C GLN A 70 1.92 21.42 -7.01
N PHE A 71 1.85 22.71 -7.39
CA PHE A 71 0.61 23.46 -7.46
C PHE A 71 -0.45 22.80 -8.33
N GLU A 72 -0.09 22.44 -9.57
CA GLU A 72 -1.03 21.89 -10.54
C GLU A 72 -1.64 20.55 -10.07
N LEU A 73 -0.83 19.65 -9.50
CA LEU A 73 -1.32 18.37 -9.01
C LEU A 73 -2.24 18.55 -7.79
N ILE A 74 -1.87 19.44 -6.87
CA ILE A 74 -2.70 19.75 -5.69
C ILE A 74 -4.04 20.33 -6.14
N ALA A 75 -4.04 21.29 -7.08
CA ALA A 75 -5.27 21.90 -7.59
C ALA A 75 -6.20 20.87 -8.24
N ARG A 76 -5.68 19.99 -9.08
CA ARG A 76 -6.46 18.91 -9.74
C ARG A 76 -7.01 17.88 -8.74
N LEU A 77 -6.22 17.51 -7.73
CA LEU A 77 -6.69 16.62 -6.68
C LEU A 77 -7.80 17.26 -5.85
N ALA A 78 -7.62 18.51 -5.47
CA ALA A 78 -8.59 19.27 -4.69
C ALA A 78 -9.93 19.41 -5.44
N GLU A 79 -9.88 19.80 -6.72
CA GLU A 79 -11.06 19.88 -7.59
C GLU A 79 -11.76 18.51 -7.71
N ARG A 80 -11.01 17.46 -8.04
CA ARG A 80 -11.54 16.10 -8.21
C ARG A 80 -12.20 15.52 -6.97
N LEU A 81 -11.66 15.88 -5.79
CA LEU A 81 -12.11 15.35 -4.49
C LEU A 81 -13.10 16.29 -3.78
N GLY A 82 -13.38 17.47 -4.34
CA GLY A 82 -14.29 18.45 -3.76
C GLY A 82 -13.82 19.02 -2.42
N VAL A 83 -12.50 19.23 -2.28
CA VAL A 83 -11.85 19.75 -1.05
C VAL A 83 -11.04 21.00 -1.36
N ALA A 84 -10.63 21.75 -0.33
CA ALA A 84 -9.69 22.84 -0.47
C ALA A 84 -8.26 22.34 -0.72
N GLN A 85 -7.44 23.13 -1.42
CA GLN A 85 -6.05 22.74 -1.74
C GLN A 85 -5.20 22.51 -0.47
N GLU A 86 -5.46 23.25 0.58
CA GLU A 86 -4.80 23.16 1.88
C GLU A 86 -5.04 21.82 2.60
N GLN A 87 -6.05 21.06 2.17
CA GLN A 87 -6.35 19.73 2.71
C GLN A 87 -5.53 18.61 2.04
N VAL A 88 -4.85 18.90 0.92
CA VAL A 88 -4.10 17.91 0.15
C VAL A 88 -2.63 17.96 0.49
N VAL A 89 -2.06 16.82 0.89
CA VAL A 89 -0.63 16.66 1.22
C VAL A 89 -0.02 15.62 0.29
N LEU A 90 0.95 16.01 -0.53
CA LEU A 90 1.65 15.09 -1.42
C LEU A 90 2.80 14.38 -0.70
N GLY A 91 2.99 13.10 -1.04
CA GLY A 91 4.08 12.27 -0.53
C GLY A 91 4.86 11.56 -1.63
N ASN A 92 6.11 11.25 -1.35
CA ASN A 92 6.97 10.39 -2.17
C ASN A 92 6.49 8.92 -2.11
N GLY A 93 5.29 8.67 -2.65
CA GLY A 93 4.42 7.53 -2.40
C GLY A 93 3.57 7.73 -1.13
N SER A 94 2.50 6.95 -0.98
CA SER A 94 1.67 7.00 0.24
C SER A 94 2.46 6.63 1.50
N ASN A 95 3.51 5.83 1.40
CA ASN A 95 4.39 5.51 2.53
C ASN A 95 5.01 6.75 3.18
N ASP A 96 5.38 7.77 2.38
CA ASP A 96 5.90 9.03 2.91
C ASP A 96 4.84 9.73 3.77
N VAL A 97 3.58 9.76 3.32
CA VAL A 97 2.49 10.33 4.12
C VAL A 97 2.24 9.58 5.41
N LEU A 98 2.34 8.23 5.39
CA LEU A 98 2.24 7.42 6.61
C LEU A 98 3.36 7.78 7.61
N ASP A 99 4.59 7.96 7.12
CA ASP A 99 5.72 8.40 7.95
C ASP A 99 5.51 9.81 8.50
N LEU A 100 4.99 10.74 7.68
CA LEU A 100 4.64 12.09 8.13
C LEU A 100 3.60 12.04 9.27
N ALA A 101 2.55 11.23 9.14
CA ALA A 101 1.54 11.07 10.20
C ALA A 101 2.17 10.51 11.49
N ALA A 102 3.03 9.50 11.38
CA ALA A 102 3.75 8.97 12.53
C ALA A 102 4.61 10.05 13.22
N ARG A 103 5.37 10.82 12.45
CA ARG A 103 6.24 11.90 12.96
C ARG A 103 5.48 13.05 13.62
N VAL A 104 4.24 13.33 13.18
CA VAL A 104 3.39 14.37 13.79
C VAL A 104 2.79 13.90 15.11
N PHE A 105 2.30 12.67 15.19
CA PHE A 105 1.46 12.24 16.31
C PHE A 105 2.15 11.29 17.29
N LEU A 106 3.25 10.61 16.89
CA LEU A 106 3.92 9.59 17.68
C LEU A 106 5.26 10.08 18.24
N ALA A 107 5.59 9.58 19.43
CA ALA A 107 6.83 9.83 20.16
C ALA A 107 7.00 8.76 21.24
N PRO A 108 8.16 8.64 21.90
CA PRO A 108 8.28 7.81 23.11
C PRO A 108 7.19 8.15 24.14
N GLY A 109 6.55 7.12 24.72
CA GLY A 109 5.42 7.28 25.65
C GLY A 109 4.06 7.42 24.97
N ARG A 110 3.99 7.34 23.62
CA ARG A 110 2.74 7.26 22.84
C ARG A 110 2.63 5.89 22.19
N SER A 111 1.43 5.57 21.71
CA SER A 111 1.17 4.29 21.05
C SER A 111 0.34 4.44 19.77
N ALA A 112 0.39 3.43 18.91
CA ALA A 112 -0.47 3.30 17.74
C ALA A 112 -1.10 1.92 17.67
N VAL A 113 -2.38 1.85 17.27
CA VAL A 113 -3.16 0.62 17.10
C VAL A 113 -3.22 0.23 15.64
N PHE A 114 -3.02 -1.06 15.35
CA PHE A 114 -3.26 -1.69 14.05
C PHE A 114 -3.52 -3.20 14.20
N SER A 115 -4.06 -3.82 13.15
CA SER A 115 -4.39 -5.24 13.17
C SER A 115 -3.16 -6.14 12.98
N GLN A 116 -3.21 -7.36 13.46
CA GLN A 116 -2.15 -8.39 13.44
C GLN A 116 -1.51 -8.60 12.06
N HIS A 117 -2.30 -8.58 10.99
CA HIS A 117 -1.83 -8.75 9.61
C HIS A 117 -1.87 -7.43 8.84
N ALA A 118 -1.50 -6.31 9.48
CA ALA A 118 -1.49 -4.99 8.86
C ALA A 118 -0.26 -4.77 7.97
N PHE A 119 -0.34 -3.76 7.12
CA PHE A 119 0.75 -3.39 6.22
C PHE A 119 2.03 -3.06 7.00
N ALA A 120 3.16 -3.63 6.56
CA ALA A 120 4.44 -3.56 7.28
C ALA A 120 4.96 -2.14 7.56
N VAL A 121 4.50 -1.13 6.83
CA VAL A 121 4.90 0.26 7.08
C VAL A 121 4.32 0.79 8.38
N TYR A 122 3.15 0.33 8.84
CA TYR A 122 2.56 0.84 10.09
C TYR A 122 3.43 0.55 11.32
N PRO A 123 3.85 -0.70 11.59
CA PRO A 123 4.79 -0.95 12.68
C PRO A 123 6.14 -0.25 12.47
N LEU A 124 6.67 -0.17 11.25
CA LEU A 124 7.94 0.50 10.97
C LEU A 124 7.86 2.00 11.25
N ALA A 125 6.83 2.69 10.76
CA ALA A 125 6.61 4.11 11.01
C ALA A 125 6.39 4.38 12.51
N THR A 126 5.61 3.53 13.21
CA THR A 126 5.38 3.63 14.65
C THR A 126 6.68 3.48 15.45
N LEU A 127 7.41 2.39 15.22
CA LEU A 127 8.65 2.09 15.94
C LEU A 127 9.74 3.13 15.68
N SER A 128 9.79 3.72 14.47
CA SER A 128 10.79 4.72 14.11
C SER A 128 10.70 6.00 14.94
N THR A 129 9.54 6.26 15.56
CA THR A 129 9.31 7.39 16.45
C THR A 129 9.55 7.04 17.93
N GLY A 130 9.83 5.79 18.26
CA GLY A 130 9.94 5.27 19.62
C GLY A 130 8.59 5.03 20.30
N ALA A 131 7.49 5.10 19.56
CA ALA A 131 6.16 4.79 20.06
C ALA A 131 5.91 3.27 20.13
N GLU A 132 4.93 2.88 20.95
CA GLU A 132 4.54 1.48 21.14
C GLU A 132 3.54 1.03 20.06
N CYS A 133 3.72 -0.21 19.58
CA CYS A 133 2.79 -0.87 18.68
C CYS A 133 1.76 -1.68 19.48
N LEU A 134 0.49 -1.32 19.39
CA LEU A 134 -0.63 -2.06 19.96
C LEU A 134 -1.29 -2.88 18.84
N VAL A 135 -0.95 -4.17 18.82
CA VAL A 135 -1.39 -5.09 17.77
C VAL A 135 -2.71 -5.75 18.19
N ALA A 136 -3.81 -5.36 17.56
CA ALA A 136 -5.10 -6.00 17.76
C ALA A 136 -5.18 -7.35 17.03
N PRO A 137 -5.78 -8.40 17.61
CA PRO A 137 -5.95 -9.67 16.92
C PRO A 137 -6.77 -9.50 15.64
N ALA A 138 -6.43 -10.29 14.62
CA ALA A 138 -7.17 -10.30 13.36
C ALA A 138 -8.41 -11.21 13.45
N LYS A 139 -9.45 -10.88 12.70
CA LYS A 139 -10.64 -11.72 12.51
C LYS A 139 -10.71 -12.14 11.05
N HIS A 140 -10.70 -13.45 10.80
CA HIS A 140 -10.69 -13.99 9.43
C HIS A 140 -9.58 -13.36 8.55
N TYR A 141 -8.38 -13.18 9.08
CA TYR A 141 -7.23 -12.50 8.46
C TYR A 141 -7.40 -11.00 8.22
N GLY A 142 -8.56 -10.42 8.48
CA GLY A 142 -8.86 -8.99 8.31
C GLY A 142 -8.82 -8.22 9.62
N HIS A 143 -9.14 -6.92 9.55
CA HIS A 143 -9.26 -6.09 10.73
C HIS A 143 -10.47 -6.49 11.58
N ASP A 144 -10.25 -6.69 12.87
CA ASP A 144 -11.32 -6.73 13.88
C ASP A 144 -11.45 -5.33 14.51
N LEU A 145 -12.42 -4.57 14.05
CA LEU A 145 -12.61 -3.18 14.49
C LEU A 145 -12.97 -3.09 15.98
N ASP A 146 -13.66 -4.09 16.53
CA ASP A 146 -13.99 -4.11 17.96
C ASP A 146 -12.73 -4.38 18.80
N ALA A 147 -11.90 -5.33 18.38
CA ALA A 147 -10.62 -5.58 19.03
C ALA A 147 -9.66 -4.38 18.89
N MET A 148 -9.63 -3.72 17.72
CA MET A 148 -8.84 -2.50 17.53
C MET A 148 -9.32 -1.37 18.44
N ARG A 149 -10.62 -1.17 18.59
CA ARG A 149 -11.20 -0.18 19.51
C ARG A 149 -10.84 -0.49 20.98
N ALA A 150 -10.94 -1.76 21.38
CA ALA A 150 -10.58 -2.19 22.73
C ALA A 150 -9.09 -2.02 23.05
N ALA A 151 -8.23 -2.01 22.04
CA ALA A 151 -6.79 -1.80 22.19
C ALA A 151 -6.40 -0.32 22.37
N ILE A 152 -7.31 0.64 22.15
CA ILE A 152 -7.04 2.07 22.32
C ILE A 152 -6.84 2.37 23.82
N ARG A 153 -5.71 3.00 24.14
CA ARG A 153 -5.32 3.41 25.50
C ARG A 153 -5.25 4.94 25.60
N PRO A 154 -5.14 5.53 26.78
CA PRO A 154 -4.99 6.98 26.97
C PRO A 154 -3.77 7.59 26.27
N ASP A 155 -2.72 6.81 26.01
CA ASP A 155 -1.49 7.20 25.31
C ASP A 155 -1.55 6.95 23.79
N THR A 156 -2.61 6.31 23.28
CA THR A 156 -2.79 6.06 21.84
C THR A 156 -3.03 7.38 21.09
N ARG A 157 -2.33 7.56 19.95
CA ARG A 157 -2.46 8.76 19.12
C ARG A 157 -2.71 8.47 17.65
N ILE A 158 -2.51 7.23 17.20
CA ILE A 158 -2.85 6.81 15.83
C ILE A 158 -3.55 5.47 15.83
N VAL A 159 -4.55 5.33 14.96
CA VAL A 159 -5.10 4.04 14.51
C VAL A 159 -4.85 3.92 13.01
N TRP A 160 -4.20 2.81 12.60
CA TRP A 160 -3.90 2.51 11.20
C TRP A 160 -4.91 1.51 10.64
N ILE A 161 -5.58 1.85 9.54
CA ILE A 161 -6.54 0.98 8.85
C ILE A 161 -6.24 0.97 7.37
N ALA A 162 -5.93 -0.19 6.79
CA ALA A 162 -5.88 -0.37 5.34
C ALA A 162 -7.19 -0.97 4.84
N ASN A 163 -7.83 -0.34 3.86
CA ASN A 163 -9.07 -0.86 3.31
C ASN A 163 -9.17 -0.63 1.80
N PRO A 164 -8.95 -1.67 0.98
CA PRO A 164 -8.62 -3.09 1.29
C PRO A 164 -7.28 -3.29 1.99
N ASN A 165 -7.18 -4.33 2.85
CA ASN A 165 -5.97 -4.63 3.59
C ASN A 165 -4.87 -5.27 2.72
N ASN A 166 -3.63 -4.97 3.02
CA ASN A 166 -2.45 -5.64 2.49
C ASN A 166 -1.64 -6.22 3.67
N PRO A 167 -1.34 -7.54 3.71
CA PRO A 167 -1.25 -8.46 2.56
C PRO A 167 -2.46 -9.37 2.34
N THR A 168 -3.52 -9.29 3.09
CA THR A 168 -4.58 -10.29 3.11
C THR A 168 -5.68 -10.06 2.06
N GLY A 169 -5.89 -8.81 1.62
CA GLY A 169 -6.88 -8.46 0.60
C GLY A 169 -8.29 -8.24 1.15
N ASN A 170 -8.52 -8.47 2.44
CA ASN A 170 -9.82 -8.26 3.06
C ASN A 170 -10.32 -6.82 2.89
N PHE A 171 -11.62 -6.68 2.79
CA PHE A 171 -12.32 -5.41 2.71
C PHE A 171 -13.34 -5.30 3.84
N LEU A 172 -13.35 -4.15 4.50
CA LEU A 172 -14.35 -3.79 5.50
C LEU A 172 -15.47 -2.99 4.82
N PRO A 173 -16.75 -3.38 4.99
CA PRO A 173 -17.86 -2.55 4.55
C PRO A 173 -17.74 -1.13 5.12
N TYR A 174 -17.89 -0.13 4.28
CA TYR A 174 -17.71 1.27 4.70
C TYR A 174 -18.67 1.72 5.81
N ALA A 175 -19.83 1.10 5.92
CA ALA A 175 -20.73 1.33 7.07
C ALA A 175 -20.09 0.91 8.41
N GLU A 176 -19.29 -0.15 8.42
CA GLU A 176 -18.56 -0.60 9.62
C GLU A 176 -17.38 0.33 9.93
N VAL A 177 -16.63 0.74 8.90
CA VAL A 177 -15.55 1.72 9.05
C VAL A 177 -16.12 3.02 9.63
N ARG A 178 -17.23 3.56 9.11
CA ARG A 178 -17.84 4.80 9.60
C ARG A 178 -18.30 4.69 11.06
N ARG A 179 -18.88 3.56 11.46
CA ARG A 179 -19.24 3.31 12.88
C ARG A 179 -18.00 3.28 13.78
N PHE A 180 -16.92 2.69 13.30
CA PHE A 180 -15.65 2.67 14.03
C PHE A 180 -15.08 4.09 14.17
N LEU A 181 -15.06 4.91 13.11
CA LEU A 181 -14.60 6.31 13.17
C LEU A 181 -15.34 7.08 14.27
N ALA A 182 -16.67 6.91 14.37
CA ALA A 182 -17.50 7.56 15.38
C ALA A 182 -17.23 7.08 16.82
N ALA A 183 -16.60 5.91 16.99
CA ALA A 183 -16.30 5.33 18.30
C ALA A 183 -14.86 5.58 18.78
N VAL A 184 -13.99 6.10 17.91
CA VAL A 184 -12.60 6.44 18.26
C VAL A 184 -12.55 7.83 18.90
N PRO A 185 -11.79 8.03 20.00
CA PRO A 185 -11.63 9.35 20.61
C PRO A 185 -11.14 10.42 19.61
N ALA A 186 -11.66 11.64 19.72
CA ALA A 186 -11.35 12.73 18.77
C ALA A 186 -9.89 13.20 18.81
N ASP A 187 -9.14 12.88 19.87
CA ASP A 187 -7.71 13.16 20.02
C ASP A 187 -6.79 12.04 19.51
N VAL A 188 -7.37 11.01 18.86
CA VAL A 188 -6.67 9.92 18.19
C VAL A 188 -6.82 10.09 16.68
N ALA A 189 -5.72 10.28 15.96
CA ALA A 189 -5.72 10.33 14.51
C ALA A 189 -6.05 8.95 13.92
N ILE A 190 -6.91 8.91 12.90
CA ILE A 190 -7.24 7.68 12.18
C ILE A 190 -6.70 7.81 10.76
N VAL A 191 -5.77 6.94 10.39
CA VAL A 191 -5.25 6.88 9.02
C VAL A 191 -5.96 5.75 8.29
N LEU A 192 -6.81 6.13 7.32
CA LEU A 192 -7.48 5.22 6.41
C LEU A 192 -6.68 5.13 5.12
N ASP A 193 -5.95 4.03 4.96
CA ASP A 193 -5.10 3.78 3.80
C ASP A 193 -5.90 3.06 2.70
N GLU A 194 -6.20 3.80 1.65
CA GLU A 194 -6.99 3.38 0.50
C GLU A 194 -6.13 3.12 -0.75
N ALA A 195 -4.92 2.59 -0.59
CA ALA A 195 -4.02 2.34 -1.72
C ALA A 195 -4.59 1.40 -2.80
N TYR A 196 -5.65 0.66 -2.51
CA TYR A 196 -6.32 -0.28 -3.42
C TYR A 196 -7.78 0.09 -3.71
N ASN A 197 -8.23 1.28 -3.35
CA ASN A 197 -9.64 1.71 -3.48
C ASN A 197 -10.18 1.59 -4.91
N GLU A 198 -9.36 1.90 -5.92
CA GLU A 198 -9.76 1.85 -7.32
C GLU A 198 -9.97 0.43 -7.86
N TYR A 199 -9.52 -0.62 -7.12
CA TYR A 199 -9.81 -2.02 -7.45
C TYR A 199 -11.13 -2.53 -6.89
N LEU A 200 -11.80 -1.77 -6.01
CA LEU A 200 -13.15 -2.09 -5.56
C LEU A 200 -14.15 -1.94 -6.71
N PRO A 201 -15.22 -2.74 -6.71
CA PRO A 201 -16.37 -2.47 -7.58
C PRO A 201 -16.85 -1.01 -7.39
N PRO A 202 -17.18 -0.28 -8.47
CA PRO A 202 -17.60 1.11 -8.35
C PRO A 202 -18.76 1.33 -7.37
N ALA A 203 -19.71 0.39 -7.28
CA ALA A 203 -20.85 0.44 -6.37
C ALA A 203 -20.47 0.26 -4.89
N GLU A 204 -19.29 -0.30 -4.59
CA GLU A 204 -18.80 -0.52 -3.22
C GLU A 204 -17.89 0.61 -2.75
N ARG A 205 -17.48 1.54 -3.62
CA ARG A 205 -16.63 2.68 -3.25
C ARG A 205 -17.45 3.72 -2.50
N ALA A 206 -16.88 4.23 -1.41
CA ALA A 206 -17.46 5.36 -0.69
C ALA A 206 -16.62 6.63 -0.92
N ASP A 207 -17.23 7.78 -0.79
CA ASP A 207 -16.55 9.06 -0.69
C ASP A 207 -16.06 9.29 0.74
N THR A 208 -14.98 8.60 1.10
CA THR A 208 -14.36 8.68 2.43
C THR A 208 -13.70 10.03 2.70
N VAL A 209 -13.32 10.76 1.64
CA VAL A 209 -12.77 12.11 1.76
C VAL A 209 -13.84 13.08 2.30
N ALA A 210 -15.09 12.94 1.88
CA ALA A 210 -16.19 13.75 2.41
C ALA A 210 -16.41 13.54 3.92
N TRP A 211 -16.03 12.37 4.47
CA TRP A 211 -16.18 12.07 5.90
C TRP A 211 -15.26 12.91 6.80
N ILE A 212 -14.21 13.54 6.27
CA ILE A 212 -13.31 14.41 7.02
C ILE A 212 -14.08 15.59 7.66
N LYS A 213 -15.20 16.01 7.06
CA LYS A 213 -16.08 17.04 7.64
C LYS A 213 -16.73 16.60 8.95
N ASP A 214 -17.04 15.30 9.06
CA ASP A 214 -17.67 14.71 10.26
C ASP A 214 -16.61 14.19 11.26
N PHE A 215 -15.42 13.82 10.75
CA PHE A 215 -14.32 13.25 11.53
C PHE A 215 -13.03 14.02 11.24
N PRO A 216 -12.79 15.18 11.90
CA PRO A 216 -11.59 16.00 11.64
C PRO A 216 -10.25 15.32 11.97
N ASN A 217 -10.28 14.24 12.75
CA ASN A 217 -9.13 13.39 13.06
C ASN A 217 -8.86 12.30 12.00
N LEU A 218 -9.64 12.25 10.91
CA LEU A 218 -9.45 11.31 9.81
C LEU A 218 -8.41 11.83 8.80
N ILE A 219 -7.48 10.96 8.43
CA ILE A 219 -6.50 11.15 7.35
C ILE A 219 -6.74 10.05 6.32
N VAL A 220 -7.19 10.39 5.12
CA VAL A 220 -7.36 9.44 4.01
C VAL A 220 -6.12 9.45 3.15
N THR A 221 -5.47 8.29 2.94
CA THR A 221 -4.29 8.20 2.07
C THR A 221 -4.59 7.40 0.80
N ARG A 222 -4.04 7.85 -0.34
CA ARG A 222 -4.17 7.19 -1.65
C ARG A 222 -2.84 7.17 -2.39
N SER A 223 -2.72 6.29 -3.37
CA SER A 223 -1.46 6.05 -4.08
C SER A 223 -1.66 6.01 -5.59
N PHE A 224 -0.72 6.57 -6.33
CA PHE A 224 -0.61 6.36 -7.77
C PHE A 224 0.19 5.09 -8.13
N SER A 225 0.72 4.38 -7.15
CA SER A 225 1.59 3.22 -7.37
C SER A 225 0.86 1.99 -7.91
N LYS A 226 -0.47 1.88 -7.71
CA LYS A 226 -1.23 0.66 -7.99
C LYS A 226 -1.95 0.76 -9.33
N ILE A 227 -3.22 1.10 -9.36
CA ILE A 227 -4.02 1.11 -10.58
C ILE A 227 -3.48 2.07 -11.65
N TYR A 228 -2.86 3.16 -11.24
CA TYR A 228 -2.28 4.14 -12.17
C TYR A 228 -0.92 3.73 -12.75
N GLY A 229 -0.31 2.63 -12.27
CA GLY A 229 0.94 2.10 -12.81
C GLY A 229 2.19 2.95 -12.56
N LEU A 230 2.17 3.85 -11.57
CA LEU A 230 3.26 4.80 -11.30
C LEU A 230 4.16 4.40 -10.11
N ALA A 231 4.26 3.10 -9.80
CA ALA A 231 4.99 2.63 -8.63
C ALA A 231 6.44 3.12 -8.56
N GLY A 232 7.15 3.14 -9.69
CA GLY A 232 8.54 3.58 -9.79
C GLY A 232 8.75 5.08 -9.63
N LEU A 233 7.71 5.90 -9.90
CA LEU A 233 7.79 7.36 -9.80
C LEU A 233 7.61 7.87 -8.37
N ARG A 234 7.10 7.05 -7.45
CA ARG A 234 6.96 7.36 -6.03
C ARG A 234 6.05 8.56 -5.79
N ILE A 235 4.76 8.42 -6.06
CA ILE A 235 3.74 9.47 -5.84
C ILE A 235 2.52 8.90 -5.12
N GLY A 236 2.06 9.63 -4.10
CA GLY A 236 0.84 9.40 -3.34
C GLY A 236 0.42 10.67 -2.65
N TYR A 237 -0.68 10.63 -1.95
CA TYR A 237 -1.19 11.81 -1.24
C TYR A 237 -2.05 11.41 -0.05
N ALA A 238 -2.23 12.38 0.86
CA ALA A 238 -3.28 12.36 1.87
C ALA A 238 -4.27 13.50 1.65
N VAL A 239 -5.46 13.31 2.18
CA VAL A 239 -6.44 14.36 2.43
C VAL A 239 -6.80 14.33 3.91
N ALA A 240 -6.79 15.50 4.55
CA ALA A 240 -7.10 15.66 5.97
C ALA A 240 -7.82 17.00 6.22
N ALA A 241 -8.27 17.23 7.45
CA ALA A 241 -8.71 18.56 7.85
C ALA A 241 -7.56 19.58 7.70
N PRO A 242 -7.84 20.85 7.37
CA PRO A 242 -6.78 21.85 7.08
C PRO A 242 -5.71 21.94 8.17
N GLU A 243 -6.11 21.88 9.43
CA GLU A 243 -5.19 21.95 10.58
C GLU A 243 -4.29 20.72 10.66
N VAL A 244 -4.80 19.54 10.33
CA VAL A 244 -4.03 18.28 10.29
C VAL A 244 -3.10 18.28 9.08
N ALA A 245 -3.57 18.71 7.92
CA ALA A 245 -2.77 18.81 6.71
C ALA A 245 -1.60 19.82 6.88
N ASP A 246 -1.83 20.93 7.56
CA ASP A 246 -0.78 21.90 7.92
C ASP A 246 0.31 21.24 8.80
N LEU A 247 -0.07 20.47 9.81
CA LEU A 247 0.89 19.75 10.66
C LEU A 247 1.71 18.72 9.85
N LEU A 248 1.10 17.98 8.93
CA LEU A 248 1.82 17.08 8.04
C LEU A 248 2.81 17.83 7.14
N ASN A 249 2.42 18.98 6.60
CA ASN A 249 3.28 19.84 5.79
C ASN A 249 4.47 20.42 6.56
N ARG A 250 4.35 20.68 7.87
CA ARG A 250 5.46 21.19 8.71
C ARG A 250 6.62 20.20 8.85
N VAL A 251 6.35 18.89 8.77
CA VAL A 251 7.39 17.84 8.90
C VAL A 251 7.78 17.22 7.56
N ARG A 252 7.09 17.60 6.48
CA ARG A 252 7.37 17.15 5.12
C ARG A 252 8.68 17.75 4.61
N GLN A 253 9.49 16.90 3.95
CA GLN A 253 10.71 17.38 3.28
C GLN A 253 10.36 18.37 2.16
N PRO A 254 11.07 19.51 2.04
CA PRO A 254 10.91 20.38 0.88
C PRO A 254 11.10 19.61 -0.42
N PHE A 255 10.24 19.86 -1.40
CA PHE A 255 10.33 19.24 -2.74
C PHE A 255 10.34 17.70 -2.74
N ASN A 256 9.63 17.08 -1.80
CA ASN A 256 9.62 15.62 -1.61
C ASN A 256 9.10 14.80 -2.81
N VAL A 257 8.35 15.40 -3.72
CA VAL A 257 7.81 14.75 -4.92
C VAL A 257 8.50 15.30 -6.16
N ASN A 258 9.03 14.42 -7.01
CA ASN A 258 9.79 14.81 -8.20
C ASN A 258 8.91 15.26 -9.37
N ASN A 259 9.48 16.05 -10.30
CA ASN A 259 8.78 16.62 -11.46
C ASN A 259 8.13 15.56 -12.35
N LEU A 260 8.80 14.43 -12.59
CA LEU A 260 8.29 13.35 -13.45
C LEU A 260 7.05 12.70 -12.83
N ALA A 261 7.07 12.52 -11.50
CA ALA A 261 5.93 11.97 -10.76
C ALA A 261 4.71 12.90 -10.82
N ILE A 262 4.92 14.21 -10.65
CA ILE A 262 3.85 15.22 -10.73
C ILE A 262 3.24 15.23 -12.12
N ALA A 263 4.06 15.30 -13.18
CA ALA A 263 3.58 15.31 -14.55
C ALA A 263 2.80 14.03 -14.90
N ALA A 264 3.33 12.87 -14.51
CA ALA A 264 2.68 11.58 -14.72
C ALA A 264 1.35 11.49 -13.96
N ALA A 265 1.31 11.94 -12.70
CA ALA A 265 0.11 11.89 -11.88
C ALA A 265 -1.01 12.78 -12.45
N CYS A 266 -0.68 14.02 -12.87
CA CYS A 266 -1.63 14.90 -13.54
C CYS A 266 -2.24 14.24 -14.78
N ALA A 267 -1.41 13.63 -15.63
CA ALA A 267 -1.88 12.96 -16.84
C ALA A 267 -2.68 11.68 -16.54
N ALA A 268 -2.29 10.93 -15.50
CA ALA A 268 -2.97 9.71 -15.08
C ALA A 268 -4.36 9.97 -14.49
N LEU A 269 -4.57 11.10 -13.81
CA LEU A 269 -5.89 11.50 -13.30
C LEU A 269 -6.92 11.64 -14.42
N ASP A 270 -6.49 12.06 -15.61
CA ASP A 270 -7.37 12.26 -16.79
C ASP A 270 -7.48 11.01 -17.68
N ASP A 271 -6.78 9.92 -17.32
CA ASP A 271 -6.79 8.69 -18.13
C ASP A 271 -7.76 7.64 -17.57
N HIS A 272 -9.04 7.99 -17.58
CA HIS A 272 -10.10 7.12 -17.07
C HIS A 272 -10.21 5.80 -17.84
N LEU A 273 -9.84 5.78 -19.12
CA LEU A 273 -9.86 4.56 -19.95
C LEU A 273 -8.80 3.57 -19.46
N PHE A 274 -7.59 4.04 -19.18
CA PHE A 274 -6.53 3.19 -18.64
C PHE A 274 -6.89 2.61 -17.26
N VAL A 275 -7.50 3.43 -16.39
CA VAL A 275 -7.98 2.97 -15.08
C VAL A 275 -9.06 1.90 -15.24
N ALA A 276 -10.00 2.09 -16.15
CA ALA A 276 -11.06 1.12 -16.43
C ALA A 276 -10.51 -0.19 -17.02
N GLU A 277 -9.52 -0.11 -17.92
CA GLU A 277 -8.83 -1.28 -18.48
C GLU A 277 -8.05 -2.04 -17.41
N SER A 278 -7.30 -1.33 -16.56
CA SER A 278 -6.57 -1.90 -15.42
C SER A 278 -7.52 -2.61 -14.45
N TYR A 279 -8.67 -2.01 -14.14
CA TYR A 279 -9.70 -2.63 -13.31
C TYR A 279 -10.24 -3.92 -13.96
N LYS A 280 -10.61 -3.87 -15.24
CA LYS A 280 -11.14 -5.02 -15.99
C LYS A 280 -10.11 -6.17 -16.03
N LEU A 281 -8.86 -5.87 -16.32
CA LEU A 281 -7.78 -6.84 -16.31
C LEU A 281 -7.62 -7.48 -14.93
N ASN A 282 -7.67 -6.67 -13.87
CA ASN A 282 -7.59 -7.17 -12.49
C ASN A 282 -8.73 -8.14 -12.17
N GLN A 283 -9.96 -7.85 -12.59
CA GLN A 283 -11.10 -8.75 -12.37
C GLN A 283 -10.93 -10.08 -13.11
N ALA A 284 -10.49 -10.05 -14.36
CA ALA A 284 -10.23 -11.26 -15.14
C ALA A 284 -9.10 -12.11 -14.55
N GLY A 285 -7.98 -11.46 -14.19
CA GLY A 285 -6.83 -12.12 -13.58
C GLY A 285 -7.13 -12.65 -12.16
N MET A 286 -7.95 -11.96 -11.38
CA MET A 286 -8.46 -12.46 -10.09
C MET A 286 -9.24 -13.76 -10.29
N ALA A 287 -10.17 -13.79 -11.24
CA ALA A 287 -10.96 -14.97 -11.55
C ALA A 287 -10.05 -16.14 -11.99
N GLN A 288 -9.06 -15.89 -12.86
CA GLN A 288 -8.09 -16.87 -13.31
C GLN A 288 -7.28 -17.47 -12.16
N LEU A 289 -6.70 -16.62 -11.30
CA LEU A 289 -5.88 -17.09 -10.17
C LEU A 289 -6.71 -17.87 -9.15
N VAL A 290 -7.90 -17.38 -8.79
CA VAL A 290 -8.80 -18.06 -7.86
C VAL A 290 -9.24 -19.42 -8.40
N ALA A 291 -9.59 -19.51 -9.68
CA ALA A 291 -9.94 -20.77 -10.31
C ALA A 291 -8.75 -21.77 -10.31
N GLY A 292 -7.54 -21.28 -10.62
CA GLY A 292 -6.31 -22.07 -10.58
C GLY A 292 -5.97 -22.59 -9.18
N LEU A 293 -6.05 -21.74 -8.16
CA LEU A 293 -5.80 -22.13 -6.77
C LEU A 293 -6.80 -23.17 -6.28
N LYS A 294 -8.10 -23.00 -6.61
CA LYS A 294 -9.14 -24.00 -6.31
C LYS A 294 -8.89 -25.34 -6.99
N ARG A 295 -8.47 -25.33 -8.26
CA ARG A 295 -8.11 -26.55 -9.01
C ARG A 295 -6.95 -27.29 -8.34
N LEU A 296 -6.00 -26.56 -7.75
CA LEU A 296 -4.87 -27.11 -7.00
C LEU A 296 -5.23 -27.51 -5.55
N GLY A 297 -6.48 -27.33 -5.12
CA GLY A 297 -6.92 -27.65 -3.76
C GLY A 297 -6.38 -26.68 -2.69
N LEU A 298 -5.96 -25.47 -3.07
CA LEU A 298 -5.37 -24.50 -2.16
C LEU A 298 -6.41 -23.49 -1.64
N GLU A 299 -6.41 -23.29 -0.34
CA GLU A 299 -7.19 -22.24 0.30
C GLU A 299 -6.61 -20.85 -0.01
N HIS A 300 -7.48 -19.86 -0.21
CA HIS A 300 -7.08 -18.49 -0.44
C HIS A 300 -7.98 -17.54 0.36
N ILE A 301 -7.45 -16.38 0.68
CA ILE A 301 -8.18 -15.30 1.35
C ILE A 301 -8.90 -14.50 0.25
N PRO A 302 -10.23 -14.27 0.32
CA PRO A 302 -10.95 -13.38 -0.60
C PRO A 302 -10.31 -11.99 -0.62
N SER A 303 -10.01 -11.49 -1.82
CA SER A 303 -9.25 -10.26 -1.98
C SER A 303 -9.99 -9.22 -2.82
N HIS A 304 -9.91 -7.96 -2.38
CA HIS A 304 -10.40 -6.76 -3.07
C HIS A 304 -9.25 -5.88 -3.59
N GLY A 305 -8.01 -6.37 -3.51
CA GLY A 305 -6.83 -5.71 -4.09
C GLY A 305 -6.46 -6.26 -5.48
N ASN A 306 -5.24 -5.99 -5.92
CA ASN A 306 -4.66 -6.54 -7.14
C ASN A 306 -3.72 -7.72 -6.87
N PHE A 307 -4.07 -8.55 -5.89
CA PHE A 307 -3.28 -9.71 -5.47
C PHE A 307 -4.19 -10.73 -4.78
N VAL A 308 -3.71 -11.97 -4.66
CA VAL A 308 -4.35 -13.04 -3.89
C VAL A 308 -3.35 -13.59 -2.88
N THR A 309 -3.78 -13.76 -1.64
CA THR A 309 -3.02 -14.48 -0.59
C THR A 309 -3.60 -15.88 -0.44
N PHE A 310 -2.75 -16.88 -0.50
CA PHE A 310 -3.13 -18.29 -0.46
C PHE A 310 -2.24 -19.11 0.47
N ALA A 311 -2.80 -20.18 1.02
CA ALA A 311 -2.11 -21.08 1.94
C ALA A 311 -1.40 -22.21 1.19
N VAL A 312 -0.22 -22.59 1.66
CA VAL A 312 0.53 -23.77 1.24
C VAL A 312 1.05 -24.50 2.47
N LYS A 313 1.50 -25.76 2.30
CA LYS A 313 2.02 -26.54 3.44
C LYS A 313 3.31 -25.95 4.05
N ASP A 314 4.20 -25.44 3.20
CA ASP A 314 5.46 -24.78 3.60
C ASP A 314 5.73 -23.61 2.66
N GLY A 315 5.46 -22.39 3.13
CA GLY A 315 5.60 -21.17 2.32
C GLY A 315 7.04 -20.92 1.87
N ALA A 316 8.03 -21.21 2.70
CA ALA A 316 9.43 -21.02 2.37
C ALA A 316 9.90 -22.01 1.30
N ALA A 317 9.59 -23.30 1.45
CA ALA A 317 9.97 -24.33 0.50
C ALA A 317 9.31 -24.11 -0.87
N VAL A 318 7.99 -23.83 -0.90
CA VAL A 318 7.27 -23.56 -2.16
C VAL A 318 7.82 -22.30 -2.84
N ASN A 319 8.09 -21.22 -2.09
CA ASN A 319 8.71 -20.01 -2.64
C ASN A 319 10.07 -20.29 -3.27
N GLN A 320 10.92 -21.11 -2.64
CA GLN A 320 12.23 -21.48 -3.22
C GLN A 320 12.09 -22.27 -4.52
N LYS A 321 11.12 -23.17 -4.62
CA LYS A 321 10.84 -23.91 -5.84
C LYS A 321 10.34 -22.98 -6.97
N LEU A 322 9.45 -22.02 -6.65
CA LEU A 322 8.99 -20.99 -7.60
C LEU A 322 10.15 -20.13 -8.13
N LEU A 323 11.04 -19.69 -7.24
CA LEU A 323 12.23 -18.92 -7.64
C LEU A 323 13.14 -19.68 -8.60
N LYS A 324 13.35 -20.99 -8.40
CA LYS A 324 14.11 -21.84 -9.33
C LYS A 324 13.48 -21.92 -10.71
N GLN A 325 12.17 -21.74 -10.81
CA GLN A 325 11.42 -21.71 -12.06
C GLN A 325 11.26 -20.30 -12.65
N GLY A 326 11.93 -19.28 -12.06
CA GLY A 326 11.85 -17.90 -12.53
C GLY A 326 10.55 -17.17 -12.16
N VAL A 327 9.82 -17.65 -11.14
CA VAL A 327 8.58 -16.99 -10.67
C VAL A 327 8.82 -16.39 -9.30
N ILE A 328 8.62 -15.07 -9.19
CA ILE A 328 8.81 -14.31 -7.95
C ILE A 328 7.44 -13.93 -7.38
N VAL A 329 7.09 -14.51 -6.24
CA VAL A 329 5.92 -14.14 -5.43
C VAL A 329 6.36 -13.56 -4.08
N ARG A 330 5.42 -13.14 -3.25
CA ARG A 330 5.71 -12.56 -1.93
C ARG A 330 5.43 -13.55 -0.80
N PRO A 331 6.46 -14.08 -0.12
CA PRO A 331 6.28 -14.73 1.18
C PRO A 331 5.80 -13.69 2.21
N ILE A 332 4.82 -14.07 3.02
CA ILE A 332 4.22 -13.17 4.01
C ILE A 332 4.39 -13.67 5.45
N GLY A 333 5.42 -14.46 5.70
CA GLY A 333 5.79 -14.92 7.05
C GLY A 333 6.01 -13.76 8.03
N GLY A 334 6.60 -12.65 7.58
CA GLY A 334 6.78 -11.44 8.39
C GLY A 334 5.49 -10.75 8.84
N TYR A 335 4.34 -11.16 8.30
CA TYR A 335 3.00 -10.71 8.72
C TYR A 335 2.30 -11.72 9.65
N GLY A 336 3.03 -12.68 10.22
CA GLY A 336 2.48 -13.75 11.05
C GLY A 336 1.80 -14.88 10.27
N LEU A 337 2.07 -14.99 8.95
CA LEU A 337 1.48 -15.96 8.05
C LEU A 337 2.58 -16.78 7.32
N PRO A 338 3.37 -17.61 8.04
CA PRO A 338 4.55 -18.29 7.48
C PRO A 338 4.21 -19.27 6.35
N ASN A 339 3.01 -19.85 6.38
CA ASN A 339 2.53 -20.80 5.40
C ASN A 339 1.68 -20.17 4.28
N HIS A 340 1.78 -18.85 4.09
CA HIS A 340 1.05 -18.15 3.03
C HIS A 340 2.01 -17.42 2.11
N LEU A 341 1.60 -17.39 0.84
CA LEU A 341 2.23 -16.62 -0.21
C LEU A 341 1.21 -15.64 -0.77
N ARG A 342 1.67 -14.46 -1.19
CA ARG A 342 0.85 -13.48 -1.88
C ARG A 342 1.34 -13.35 -3.32
N VAL A 343 0.43 -13.55 -4.28
CA VAL A 343 0.68 -13.38 -5.72
C VAL A 343 -0.05 -12.13 -6.21
N THR A 344 0.65 -11.25 -6.92
CA THR A 344 0.08 -10.11 -7.65
C THR A 344 -0.68 -10.63 -8.87
N ILE A 345 -1.77 -9.97 -9.23
CA ILE A 345 -2.48 -10.25 -10.49
C ILE A 345 -1.65 -9.66 -11.64
N GLY A 346 -1.18 -10.54 -12.51
CA GLY A 346 -0.44 -10.22 -13.72
C GLY A 346 -1.29 -10.27 -14.99
N LEU A 347 -0.63 -10.24 -16.15
CA LEU A 347 -1.25 -10.57 -17.42
C LEU A 347 -1.74 -12.04 -17.42
N GLU A 348 -2.65 -12.38 -18.30
CA GLU A 348 -3.17 -13.76 -18.42
C GLU A 348 -2.05 -14.81 -18.56
N THR A 349 -1.04 -14.50 -19.37
CA THR A 349 0.14 -15.36 -19.57
C THR A 349 1.03 -15.47 -18.34
N GLU A 350 1.20 -14.38 -17.58
CA GLU A 350 1.97 -14.36 -16.34
C GLU A 350 1.27 -15.17 -15.24
N ASN A 351 -0.05 -15.01 -15.12
CA ASN A 351 -0.88 -15.78 -14.19
C ASN A 351 -0.85 -17.29 -14.53
N ALA A 352 -0.95 -17.63 -15.83
CA ALA A 352 -0.85 -19.03 -16.28
C ALA A 352 0.52 -19.63 -15.95
N ARG A 353 1.61 -18.89 -16.22
CA ARG A 353 2.98 -19.31 -15.90
C ARG A 353 3.19 -19.50 -14.40
N PHE A 354 2.62 -18.62 -13.56
CA PHE A 354 2.65 -18.79 -12.12
C PHE A 354 1.91 -20.05 -11.68
N LEU A 355 0.69 -20.31 -12.18
CA LEU A 355 -0.11 -21.48 -11.81
C LEU A 355 0.57 -22.79 -12.21
N GLU A 356 1.19 -22.85 -13.38
CA GLU A 356 1.98 -23.99 -13.83
C GLU A 356 3.19 -24.24 -12.90
N ALA A 357 3.95 -23.18 -12.60
CA ALA A 357 5.09 -23.27 -11.70
C ALA A 357 4.68 -23.66 -10.27
N LEU A 358 3.54 -23.16 -9.80
CA LEU A 358 3.00 -23.50 -8.48
C LEU A 358 2.63 -24.98 -8.41
N GLU A 359 1.93 -25.52 -9.42
CA GLU A 359 1.56 -26.95 -9.50
C GLU A 359 2.79 -27.86 -9.38
N GLN A 360 3.89 -27.51 -10.05
CA GLN A 360 5.16 -28.25 -9.97
C GLN A 360 5.92 -28.03 -8.65
N SER A 361 5.53 -27.02 -7.86
CA SER A 361 6.20 -26.64 -6.62
C SER A 361 5.56 -27.23 -5.37
N LEU A 362 4.33 -27.70 -5.47
CA LEU A 362 3.61 -28.33 -4.35
C LEU A 362 4.13 -29.74 -4.07
#